data_e560161f0ccccca7aa1b1a208b4b49e8
#
_entry.id   e560161f0ccccca7aa1b1a208b4b49e8
#
_cell.length_a   1.000
_cell.length_b   1.000
_cell.length_c   1.000
_cell.angle_alpha   90.00
_cell.angle_beta   90.00
_cell.angle_gamma   90.00
#
_symmetry.space_group_name_H-M   'P 1'
#
loop_
_entity.id
_entity.type
_entity.pdbx_description
1 polymer ?
#
loop_
_entity_poly.entity_id
_entity_poly.type
_entity_poly.pdbx_seq_one_letter_code
_entity_poly.pdbx_strand_id
1 'polypeptide(L)'
;MKKTLLALVCFASFCHASVQAQTADFDPRTWKKEVHGKATQVLVLGSPHLSAYGEKLNRAHLSGLLDRLAQYKPDIITIEALSGEQCEFVRVNAVTHPDVFKDYCWDPTPAQNAIGIGLQEALVEIESTLKSWRQHPETAPSAVQRRRLVAVFLAANDRASALVQWLRLDVNERKALDGIAESNLKFLNRESPKSNENYEVAAVLAARLGLERVYATDDHTADDITDRAGPKFGDALQAMWSQINIPEKKESLVLEAKLDSAQDLLNLYRFYNNPAKVRAFIAADFGGGLKNATPELYGRQYVAWWETRNLRMVANIRSAFGNHPGAKVLSVVGSSHKPYFDAYLEMMHEVQLVNSAKLLK
;
A
#
# COMPACT_ATOMS: atom_id res chain seq x y z
N MET A 1 -12.10 51.63 -70.16
CA MET A 1 -12.02 51.84 -68.70
C MET A 1 -11.91 50.45 -68.09
N LYS A 2 -10.66 50.06 -67.75
CA LYS A 2 -10.36 48.74 -67.10
C LYS A 2 -10.28 49.00 -65.58
N LYS A 3 -11.15 48.32 -64.81
CA LYS A 3 -11.11 48.35 -63.34
C LYS A 3 -10.23 47.19 -62.88
N THR A 4 -9.10 47.54 -62.28
CA THR A 4 -8.18 46.57 -61.67
C THR A 4 -8.62 46.33 -60.20
N LEU A 5 -9.00 45.10 -59.82
CA LEU A 5 -9.34 44.72 -58.46
C LEU A 5 -8.04 44.29 -57.75
N LEU A 6 -7.67 45.02 -56.69
CA LEU A 6 -6.53 44.69 -55.84
C LEU A 6 -7.03 43.79 -54.72
N ALA A 7 -6.61 42.51 -54.70
CA ALA A 7 -6.91 41.58 -53.65
C ALA A 7 -5.85 41.75 -52.51
N LEU A 8 -6.30 42.18 -51.35
CA LEU A 8 -5.48 42.29 -50.13
C LEU A 8 -5.44 40.93 -49.46
N VAL A 9 -4.30 40.23 -49.52
CA VAL A 9 -4.04 38.99 -48.79
C VAL A 9 -3.56 39.33 -47.40
N CYS A 10 -4.42 39.20 -46.36
CA CYS A 10 -3.99 39.30 -44.98
C CYS A 10 -3.30 37.98 -44.57
N PHE A 11 -1.99 38.00 -44.41
CA PHE A 11 -1.20 36.94 -43.73
C PHE A 11 -1.47 37.09 -42.22
N ALA A 12 -2.31 36.19 -41.67
CA ALA A 12 -2.42 36.03 -40.23
C ALA A 12 -1.19 35.20 -39.75
N SER A 13 -0.18 35.87 -39.24
CA SER A 13 0.95 35.23 -38.54
C SER A 13 0.44 34.70 -37.21
N PHE A 14 0.20 33.38 -37.12
CA PHE A 14 0.00 32.70 -35.86
C PHE A 14 1.35 32.63 -35.12
N CYS A 15 1.57 33.60 -34.21
CA CYS A 15 2.61 33.46 -33.21
C CYS A 15 2.27 32.25 -32.28
N HIS A 16 2.88 31.12 -32.56
CA HIS A 16 2.94 30.04 -31.59
C HIS A 16 3.88 30.50 -30.46
N ALA A 17 3.31 31.07 -29.42
CA ALA A 17 4.02 31.26 -28.17
C ALA A 17 4.23 29.81 -27.60
N SER A 18 5.43 29.29 -27.74
CA SER A 18 5.86 28.12 -27.00
C SER A 18 5.82 28.49 -25.51
N VAL A 19 4.81 28.02 -24.80
CA VAL A 19 4.82 28.05 -23.35
C VAL A 19 5.95 27.13 -22.91
N GLN A 20 7.12 27.70 -22.66
CA GLN A 20 8.18 26.98 -21.98
C GLN A 20 7.68 26.66 -20.58
N ALA A 21 7.51 25.38 -20.29
CA ALA A 21 7.24 24.94 -18.95
C ALA A 21 8.40 25.42 -18.07
N GLN A 22 8.09 26.25 -17.08
CA GLN A 22 9.06 26.71 -16.10
C GLN A 22 9.56 25.46 -15.36
N THR A 23 10.81 25.06 -15.58
CA THR A 23 11.43 23.99 -14.81
C THR A 23 11.57 24.48 -13.38
N ALA A 24 11.10 23.71 -12.41
CA ALA A 24 11.29 24.04 -11.02
C ALA A 24 12.80 24.14 -10.73
N ASP A 25 13.26 25.29 -10.25
CA ASP A 25 14.67 25.51 -9.86
C ASP A 25 15.07 24.64 -8.66
N PHE A 26 14.09 24.12 -7.92
CA PHE A 26 14.28 23.28 -6.73
C PHE A 26 14.08 21.80 -7.06
N ASP A 27 15.16 21.02 -6.93
CA ASP A 27 15.12 19.55 -6.94
C ASP A 27 15.51 19.03 -5.54
N PRO A 28 14.55 18.45 -4.78
CA PRO A 28 14.83 17.98 -3.41
C PRO A 28 15.92 16.89 -3.37
N ARG A 29 16.16 16.15 -4.46
CA ARG A 29 17.21 15.12 -4.54
C ARG A 29 18.62 15.69 -4.38
N THR A 30 18.82 16.95 -4.72
CA THR A 30 20.13 17.62 -4.61
C THR A 30 20.62 17.75 -3.16
N TRP A 31 19.70 17.68 -2.18
CA TRP A 31 19.99 17.79 -0.76
C TRP A 31 20.34 16.46 -0.08
N LYS A 32 20.19 15.33 -0.77
CA LYS A 32 20.48 13.99 -0.20
C LYS A 32 21.91 13.87 0.35
N LYS A 33 22.88 14.55 -0.26
CA LYS A 33 24.28 14.57 0.19
C LYS A 33 24.52 15.38 1.47
N GLU A 34 23.56 16.21 1.87
CA GLU A 34 23.64 17.04 3.08
C GLU A 34 23.08 16.32 4.33
N VAL A 35 22.55 15.11 4.17
CA VAL A 35 21.97 14.35 5.27
C VAL A 35 23.03 13.99 6.30
N HIS A 36 22.88 14.47 7.53
CA HIS A 36 23.73 14.06 8.63
C HIS A 36 23.35 12.67 9.15
N GLY A 37 24.30 11.76 9.21
CA GLY A 37 24.08 10.38 9.66
C GLY A 37 23.68 9.46 8.52
N LYS A 38 22.94 8.38 8.85
CA LYS A 38 22.49 7.39 7.86
C LYS A 38 21.17 7.86 7.22
N ALA A 39 21.12 7.79 5.89
CA ALA A 39 19.85 7.96 5.19
C ALA A 39 18.88 6.84 5.54
N THR A 40 17.58 7.17 5.61
CA THR A 40 16.52 6.17 5.77
C THR A 40 16.42 5.31 4.52
N GLN A 41 16.55 4.00 4.67
CA GLN A 41 16.46 3.05 3.57
C GLN A 41 15.01 2.58 3.40
N VAL A 42 14.46 2.71 2.20
CA VAL A 42 13.10 2.23 1.91
C VAL A 42 13.14 1.18 0.82
N LEU A 43 12.63 0.00 1.14
CA LEU A 43 12.38 -1.10 0.20
C LEU A 43 10.88 -1.16 -0.09
N VAL A 44 10.48 -0.90 -1.32
CA VAL A 44 9.10 -1.11 -1.77
C VAL A 44 8.99 -2.49 -2.41
N LEU A 45 8.14 -3.34 -1.81
CA LEU A 45 7.80 -4.66 -2.33
C LEU A 45 6.45 -4.61 -3.03
N GLY A 46 6.44 -4.77 -4.34
CA GLY A 46 5.21 -4.95 -5.12
C GLY A 46 4.65 -6.37 -4.92
N SER A 47 3.40 -6.48 -4.51
CA SER A 47 2.68 -7.74 -4.34
C SER A 47 1.67 -7.97 -5.47
N PRO A 48 1.45 -9.23 -5.88
CA PRO A 48 0.43 -9.58 -6.87
C PRO A 48 -0.99 -9.68 -6.27
N HIS A 49 -1.26 -9.10 -5.09
CA HIS A 49 -2.50 -9.26 -4.33
C HIS A 49 -2.84 -10.72 -4.03
N LEU A 50 -2.23 -11.27 -2.99
CA LEU A 50 -2.35 -12.69 -2.61
C LEU A 50 -3.80 -13.15 -2.39
N SER A 51 -4.71 -12.23 -2.08
CA SER A 51 -6.14 -12.50 -1.93
C SER A 51 -6.81 -13.04 -3.21
N ALA A 52 -6.24 -12.76 -4.37
CA ALA A 52 -6.75 -13.25 -5.66
C ALA A 52 -6.55 -14.76 -5.85
N TYR A 53 -5.65 -15.38 -5.10
CA TYR A 53 -5.32 -16.79 -5.28
C TYR A 53 -6.12 -17.74 -4.35
N GLY A 54 -6.74 -17.24 -3.29
CA GLY A 54 -7.60 -18.01 -2.39
C GLY A 54 -6.93 -19.30 -1.90
N GLU A 55 -7.61 -20.43 -2.10
CA GLU A 55 -7.12 -21.75 -1.69
C GLU A 55 -5.90 -22.27 -2.48
N LYS A 56 -5.59 -21.68 -3.65
CA LYS A 56 -4.39 -22.04 -4.41
C LYS A 56 -3.10 -21.55 -3.73
N LEU A 57 -3.22 -20.57 -2.84
CA LEU A 57 -2.06 -20.06 -2.12
C LEU A 57 -1.68 -21.00 -0.98
N ASN A 58 -0.64 -21.80 -1.18
CA ASN A 58 0.01 -22.48 -0.08
C ASN A 58 0.94 -21.53 0.66
N ARG A 59 0.59 -21.17 1.90
CA ARG A 59 1.37 -20.23 2.74
C ARG A 59 2.81 -20.67 2.98
N ALA A 60 3.09 -21.99 3.01
CA ALA A 60 4.45 -22.50 3.14
C ALA A 60 5.35 -22.08 1.99
N HIS A 61 4.81 -21.82 0.80
CA HIS A 61 5.56 -21.38 -0.35
C HIS A 61 6.07 -19.93 -0.22
N LEU A 62 5.57 -19.14 0.75
CA LEU A 62 6.09 -17.81 1.06
C LEU A 62 7.46 -17.84 1.79
N SER A 63 7.93 -18.99 2.25
CA SER A 63 9.17 -19.11 3.02
C SER A 63 10.37 -18.47 2.34
N GLY A 64 10.58 -18.75 1.03
CA GLY A 64 11.71 -18.21 0.28
C GLY A 64 11.66 -16.67 0.12
N LEU A 65 10.47 -16.08 0.04
CA LEU A 65 10.27 -14.63 0.06
C LEU A 65 10.57 -14.05 1.44
N LEU A 66 9.97 -14.64 2.48
CA LEU A 66 10.13 -14.20 3.87
C LEU A 66 11.60 -14.25 4.33
N ASP A 67 12.37 -15.26 3.90
CA ASP A 67 13.79 -15.38 4.22
C ASP A 67 14.61 -14.22 3.62
N ARG A 68 14.32 -13.83 2.38
CA ARG A 68 14.99 -12.69 1.74
C ARG A 68 14.62 -11.36 2.38
N LEU A 69 13.34 -11.18 2.68
CA LEU A 69 12.88 -9.97 3.38
C LEU A 69 13.45 -9.88 4.80
N ALA A 70 13.58 -11.02 5.50
CA ALA A 70 14.21 -11.07 6.82
C ALA A 70 15.69 -10.69 6.79
N GLN A 71 16.43 -10.99 5.70
CA GLN A 71 17.83 -10.55 5.53
C GLN A 71 17.96 -9.03 5.39
N TYR A 72 16.94 -8.36 4.87
CA TYR A 72 16.91 -6.89 4.82
C TYR A 72 16.81 -6.29 6.23
N LYS A 73 16.19 -6.99 7.18
CA LYS A 73 16.01 -6.57 8.58
C LYS A 73 15.34 -5.19 8.68
N PRO A 74 14.10 -5.02 8.20
CA PRO A 74 13.40 -3.76 8.37
C PRO A 74 13.12 -3.48 9.85
N ASP A 75 13.26 -2.21 10.24
CA ASP A 75 12.85 -1.68 11.54
C ASP A 75 11.35 -1.32 11.55
N ILE A 76 10.82 -0.96 10.38
CA ILE A 76 9.44 -0.53 10.17
C ILE A 76 8.89 -1.26 8.94
N ILE A 77 7.65 -1.78 9.07
CA ILE A 77 6.93 -2.38 7.94
C ILE A 77 5.61 -1.62 7.74
N THR A 78 5.38 -1.11 6.53
CA THR A 78 4.12 -0.48 6.14
C THR A 78 3.32 -1.38 5.21
N ILE A 79 1.99 -1.26 5.24
CA ILE A 79 1.06 -2.13 4.52
C ILE A 79 -0.04 -1.31 3.81
N GLU A 80 -0.58 -1.87 2.75
CA GLU A 80 -1.75 -1.36 2.04
C GLU A 80 -3.02 -1.77 2.79
N ALA A 81 -3.33 -1.00 3.82
CA ALA A 81 -4.56 -1.09 4.61
C ALA A 81 -4.93 0.29 5.13
N LEU A 82 -6.22 0.55 5.34
CA LEU A 82 -6.68 1.74 6.06
C LEU A 82 -6.36 1.61 7.55
N SER A 83 -5.94 2.71 8.18
CA SER A 83 -5.81 2.77 9.64
C SER A 83 -7.18 2.78 10.30
N GLY A 84 -7.23 2.45 11.60
CA GLY A 84 -8.48 2.54 12.35
C GLY A 84 -9.08 3.94 12.37
N GLU A 85 -8.23 4.96 12.43
CA GLU A 85 -8.64 6.38 12.35
C GLU A 85 -9.26 6.71 11.00
N GLN A 86 -8.66 6.23 9.89
CA GLN A 86 -9.24 6.41 8.57
C GLN A 86 -10.54 5.62 8.38
N CYS A 87 -10.61 4.40 8.90
CA CYS A 87 -11.85 3.62 8.88
C CYS A 87 -12.98 4.35 9.62
N GLU A 88 -12.70 4.96 10.77
CA GLU A 88 -13.67 5.77 11.49
C GLU A 88 -14.03 7.04 10.71
N PHE A 89 -13.04 7.71 10.10
CA PHE A 89 -13.29 8.89 9.27
C PHE A 89 -14.26 8.59 8.12
N VAL A 90 -14.02 7.53 7.33
CA VAL A 90 -14.88 7.19 6.18
C VAL A 90 -16.24 6.67 6.65
N ARG A 91 -16.34 6.03 7.82
CA ARG A 91 -17.58 5.57 8.42
C ARG A 91 -18.51 6.74 8.77
N VAL A 92 -17.98 7.77 9.43
CA VAL A 92 -18.77 8.95 9.82
C VAL A 92 -19.04 9.90 8.67
N ASN A 93 -18.24 9.83 7.61
CA ASN A 93 -18.38 10.63 6.39
C ASN A 93 -18.89 9.80 5.19
N ALA A 94 -19.74 8.80 5.44
CA ALA A 94 -20.24 7.88 4.41
C ALA A 94 -20.98 8.57 3.24
N VAL A 95 -21.48 9.78 3.43
CA VAL A 95 -22.12 10.58 2.34
C VAL A 95 -21.10 10.96 1.26
N THR A 96 -19.87 11.25 1.66
CA THR A 96 -18.78 11.65 0.74
C THR A 96 -17.86 10.49 0.36
N HIS A 97 -17.91 9.40 1.13
CA HIS A 97 -17.12 8.18 0.92
C HIS A 97 -18.03 6.96 1.00
N PRO A 98 -19.00 6.81 0.06
CA PRO A 98 -19.91 5.69 0.06
C PRO A 98 -19.15 4.37 -0.09
N ASP A 99 -19.63 3.33 0.57
CA ASP A 99 -19.09 1.97 0.53
C ASP A 99 -17.63 1.76 0.99
N VAL A 100 -16.79 2.80 1.13
CA VAL A 100 -15.37 2.66 1.52
C VAL A 100 -15.21 1.89 2.83
N PHE A 101 -16.02 2.20 3.86
CA PHE A 101 -15.94 1.47 5.13
C PHE A 101 -16.28 -0.02 4.94
N LYS A 102 -17.32 -0.31 4.20
CA LYS A 102 -17.79 -1.68 3.94
C LYS A 102 -16.78 -2.51 3.16
N ASP A 103 -16.10 -1.89 2.18
CA ASP A 103 -15.23 -2.59 1.25
C ASP A 103 -13.80 -2.78 1.78
N TYR A 104 -13.31 -1.84 2.59
CA TYR A 104 -11.89 -1.80 3.00
C TYR A 104 -11.67 -1.89 4.51
N CYS A 105 -12.71 -1.68 5.33
CA CYS A 105 -12.60 -1.71 6.78
C CYS A 105 -13.26 -2.96 7.39
N TRP A 106 -12.81 -3.30 8.57
CA TRP A 106 -13.45 -4.30 9.42
C TRP A 106 -14.30 -3.59 10.48
N ASP A 107 -15.37 -4.21 10.94
CA ASP A 107 -16.15 -3.69 12.07
C ASP A 107 -15.47 -4.00 13.40
N PRO A 108 -14.89 -3.03 14.11
CA PRO A 108 -14.21 -3.25 15.38
C PRO A 108 -15.17 -3.37 16.57
N THR A 109 -16.46 -3.09 16.39
CA THR A 109 -17.47 -3.04 17.47
C THR A 109 -17.47 -4.27 18.37
N PRO A 110 -17.39 -5.51 17.86
CA PRO A 110 -17.33 -6.68 18.73
C PRO A 110 -16.08 -6.73 19.61
N ALA A 111 -14.93 -6.28 19.10
CA ALA A 111 -13.69 -6.23 19.88
C ALA A 111 -13.73 -5.08 20.92
N GLN A 112 -14.26 -3.92 20.54
CA GLN A 112 -14.47 -2.79 21.46
C GLN A 112 -15.37 -3.18 22.61
N ASN A 113 -16.51 -3.82 22.34
CA ASN A 113 -17.44 -4.28 23.37
C ASN A 113 -16.80 -5.34 24.30
N ALA A 114 -15.95 -6.23 23.77
CA ALA A 114 -15.29 -7.26 24.57
C ALA A 114 -14.34 -6.70 25.64
N ILE A 115 -13.75 -5.53 25.38
CA ILE A 115 -12.79 -4.90 26.32
C ILE A 115 -13.28 -3.58 26.92
N GLY A 116 -14.46 -3.10 26.50
CA GLY A 116 -15.12 -1.91 27.06
C GLY A 116 -14.44 -0.58 26.70
N ILE A 117 -13.66 -0.52 25.61
CA ILE A 117 -13.02 0.74 25.16
C ILE A 117 -13.28 0.98 23.66
N GLY A 118 -13.37 2.27 23.29
CA GLY A 118 -13.50 2.70 21.91
C GLY A 118 -12.16 2.89 21.20
N LEU A 119 -12.23 3.40 19.97
CA LEU A 119 -11.05 3.63 19.13
C LEU A 119 -10.00 4.50 19.82
N GLN A 120 -10.40 5.62 20.40
CA GLN A 120 -9.46 6.61 20.97
C GLN A 120 -8.72 6.05 22.19
N GLU A 121 -9.44 5.39 23.09
CA GLU A 121 -8.83 4.74 24.24
C GLU A 121 -7.90 3.61 23.82
N ALA A 122 -8.28 2.84 22.79
CA ALA A 122 -7.45 1.78 22.25
C ALA A 122 -6.13 2.33 21.65
N LEU A 123 -6.18 3.42 20.90
CA LEU A 123 -4.98 4.08 20.35
C LEU A 123 -4.04 4.58 21.46
N VAL A 124 -4.61 5.20 22.51
CA VAL A 124 -3.83 5.65 23.68
C VAL A 124 -3.19 4.47 24.41
N GLU A 125 -3.93 3.37 24.62
CA GLU A 125 -3.40 2.16 25.26
C GLU A 125 -2.29 1.51 24.43
N ILE A 126 -2.42 1.42 23.10
CA ILE A 126 -1.38 0.93 22.19
C ILE A 126 -0.09 1.73 22.37
N GLU A 127 -0.16 3.06 22.22
CA GLU A 127 1.03 3.91 22.25
C GLU A 127 1.70 3.90 23.63
N SER A 128 0.94 3.94 24.71
CA SER A 128 1.47 3.88 26.08
C SER A 128 2.14 2.54 26.36
N THR A 129 1.52 1.43 25.96
CA THR A 129 2.05 0.07 26.13
C THR A 129 3.35 -0.10 25.35
N LEU A 130 3.36 0.23 24.06
CA LEU A 130 4.55 0.09 23.22
C LEU A 130 5.68 1.03 23.67
N LYS A 131 5.36 2.23 24.14
CA LYS A 131 6.34 3.15 24.74
C LYS A 131 6.96 2.53 25.99
N SER A 132 6.15 1.99 26.88
CA SER A 132 6.63 1.32 28.11
C SER A 132 7.56 0.16 27.78
N TRP A 133 7.21 -0.70 26.82
CA TRP A 133 8.06 -1.82 26.41
C TRP A 133 9.39 -1.38 25.80
N ARG A 134 9.41 -0.29 25.03
CA ARG A 134 10.66 0.30 24.51
C ARG A 134 11.56 0.88 25.60
N GLN A 135 10.97 1.37 26.68
CA GLN A 135 11.72 1.93 27.83
C GLN A 135 12.31 0.84 28.75
N HIS A 136 11.75 -0.37 28.70
CA HIS A 136 12.13 -1.51 29.53
C HIS A 136 12.45 -2.75 28.66
N PRO A 137 13.43 -2.67 27.74
CA PRO A 137 13.72 -3.74 26.79
C PRO A 137 14.24 -5.02 27.47
N GLU A 138 14.71 -4.91 28.72
CA GLU A 138 15.16 -6.03 29.56
C GLU A 138 14.01 -6.90 30.05
N THR A 139 12.77 -6.40 30.01
CA THR A 139 11.59 -7.12 30.49
C THR A 139 10.71 -7.54 29.30
N ALA A 140 10.76 -8.82 28.96
CA ALA A 140 9.88 -9.37 27.93
C ALA A 140 8.40 -9.29 28.36
N PRO A 141 7.49 -8.82 27.49
CA PRO A 141 6.05 -8.81 27.81
C PRO A 141 5.52 -10.22 28.10
N SER A 142 4.71 -10.34 29.13
CA SER A 142 4.02 -11.59 29.47
C SER A 142 2.97 -11.97 28.44
N ALA A 143 2.55 -13.25 28.42
CA ALA A 143 1.47 -13.71 27.55
C ALA A 143 0.15 -12.92 27.77
N VAL A 144 -0.17 -12.60 29.03
CA VAL A 144 -1.35 -11.76 29.39
C VAL A 144 -1.26 -10.38 28.74
N GLN A 145 -0.09 -9.72 28.84
CA GLN A 145 0.13 -8.38 28.26
C GLN A 145 0.03 -8.42 26.73
N ARG A 146 0.59 -9.48 26.08
CA ARG A 146 0.47 -9.63 24.64
C ARG A 146 -0.96 -9.90 24.19
N ARG A 147 -1.70 -10.79 24.87
CA ARG A 147 -3.12 -11.04 24.56
C ARG A 147 -3.96 -9.77 24.75
N ARG A 148 -3.73 -9.02 25.84
CA ARG A 148 -4.37 -7.71 26.00
C ARG A 148 -4.08 -6.79 24.81
N LEU A 149 -2.83 -6.70 24.37
CA LEU A 149 -2.47 -5.85 23.23
C LEU A 149 -3.07 -6.34 21.91
N VAL A 150 -3.24 -7.66 21.71
CA VAL A 150 -4.03 -8.21 20.57
C VAL A 150 -5.45 -7.66 20.59
N ALA A 151 -6.13 -7.75 21.74
CA ALA A 151 -7.51 -7.27 21.88
C ALA A 151 -7.62 -5.76 21.63
N VAL A 152 -6.66 -4.99 22.12
CA VAL A 152 -6.62 -3.53 21.94
C VAL A 152 -6.36 -3.16 20.48
N PHE A 153 -5.45 -3.83 19.77
CA PHE A 153 -5.27 -3.63 18.33
C PHE A 153 -6.53 -3.97 17.52
N LEU A 154 -7.26 -5.04 17.89
CA LEU A 154 -8.54 -5.37 17.26
C LEU A 154 -9.57 -4.26 17.50
N ALA A 155 -9.66 -3.71 18.70
CA ALA A 155 -10.55 -2.60 19.04
C ALA A 155 -10.17 -1.29 18.31
N ALA A 156 -8.88 -1.11 18.01
CA ALA A 156 -8.36 -0.01 17.21
C ALA A 156 -8.51 -0.23 15.69
N ASN A 157 -9.17 -1.31 15.25
CA ASN A 157 -9.29 -1.71 13.84
C ASN A 157 -7.93 -1.96 13.13
N ASP A 158 -6.89 -2.33 13.90
CA ASP A 158 -5.57 -2.70 13.38
C ASP A 158 -5.35 -4.23 13.48
N ARG A 159 -6.02 -4.96 12.58
CA ARG A 159 -5.97 -6.42 12.55
C ARG A 159 -4.57 -6.97 12.24
N ALA A 160 -3.79 -6.25 11.44
CA ALA A 160 -2.47 -6.71 11.05
C ALA A 160 -1.50 -6.67 12.25
N SER A 161 -1.52 -5.60 13.04
CA SER A 161 -0.73 -5.51 14.29
C SER A 161 -1.25 -6.47 15.37
N ALA A 162 -2.57 -6.68 15.45
CA ALA A 162 -3.14 -7.72 16.32
C ALA A 162 -2.56 -9.10 15.97
N LEU A 163 -2.47 -9.43 14.67
CA LEU A 163 -1.87 -10.68 14.21
C LEU A 163 -0.37 -10.77 14.53
N VAL A 164 0.38 -9.66 14.44
CA VAL A 164 1.80 -9.63 14.87
C VAL A 164 1.93 -10.06 16.31
N GLN A 165 1.14 -9.47 17.22
CA GLN A 165 1.17 -9.81 18.64
C GLN A 165 0.75 -11.25 18.91
N TRP A 166 -0.28 -11.73 18.20
CA TRP A 166 -0.75 -13.12 18.29
C TRP A 166 0.33 -14.12 17.87
N LEU A 167 1.01 -13.89 16.77
CA LEU A 167 2.06 -14.75 16.25
C LEU A 167 3.31 -14.76 17.15
N ARG A 168 3.52 -13.73 17.97
CA ARG A 168 4.61 -13.64 18.96
C ARG A 168 4.32 -14.35 20.27
N LEU A 169 3.07 -14.79 20.49
CA LEU A 169 2.72 -15.69 21.60
C LEU A 169 3.24 -17.11 21.34
N ASP A 170 3.67 -17.78 22.37
CA ASP A 170 3.85 -19.22 22.32
C ASP A 170 2.53 -19.90 21.93
N VAL A 171 2.60 -21.00 21.19
CA VAL A 171 1.40 -21.66 20.65
C VAL A 171 0.39 -22.01 21.76
N ASN A 172 0.88 -22.47 22.93
CA ASN A 172 0.05 -22.83 24.07
C ASN A 172 -0.63 -21.62 24.74
N GLU A 173 -0.15 -20.40 24.47
CA GLU A 173 -0.67 -19.15 25.00
C GLU A 173 -1.65 -18.44 24.02
N ARG A 174 -1.84 -18.99 22.83
CA ARG A 174 -2.81 -18.50 21.83
C ARG A 174 -4.22 -18.93 22.18
N LYS A 175 -4.85 -18.17 23.08
CA LYS A 175 -6.17 -18.48 23.67
C LYS A 175 -7.08 -17.24 23.60
N ALA A 176 -8.39 -17.46 23.52
CA ALA A 176 -9.40 -16.40 23.63
C ALA A 176 -9.56 -15.97 25.11
N LEU A 177 -8.57 -15.23 25.61
CA LEU A 177 -8.46 -14.68 26.94
C LEU A 177 -8.07 -13.21 26.88
N ASP A 178 -8.12 -12.52 28.01
CA ASP A 178 -7.65 -11.15 28.17
C ASP A 178 -8.28 -10.14 27.20
N GLY A 179 -9.56 -10.36 26.84
CA GLY A 179 -10.33 -9.50 25.94
C GLY A 179 -10.38 -9.98 24.48
N ILE A 180 -9.73 -11.09 24.12
CA ILE A 180 -9.84 -11.68 22.79
C ILE A 180 -11.11 -12.54 22.76
N ALA A 181 -12.07 -12.17 21.89
CA ALA A 181 -13.28 -12.95 21.68
C ALA A 181 -13.01 -14.21 20.80
N GLU A 182 -13.74 -15.30 21.07
CA GLU A 182 -13.66 -16.56 20.28
C GLU A 182 -13.86 -16.30 18.78
N SER A 183 -14.73 -15.36 18.40
CA SER A 183 -15.00 -15.01 17.00
C SER A 183 -13.76 -14.51 16.27
N ASN A 184 -12.74 -14.03 16.95
CA ASN A 184 -11.49 -13.57 16.37
C ASN A 184 -10.48 -14.70 16.10
N LEU A 185 -10.63 -15.86 16.72
CA LEU A 185 -9.65 -16.94 16.64
C LEU A 185 -9.46 -17.44 15.20
N LYS A 186 -10.54 -17.55 14.43
CA LYS A 186 -10.46 -17.97 13.02
C LYS A 186 -9.52 -17.07 12.22
N PHE A 187 -9.59 -15.76 12.43
CA PHE A 187 -8.69 -14.81 11.79
C PHE A 187 -7.26 -14.91 12.37
N LEU A 188 -7.12 -14.85 13.70
CA LEU A 188 -5.83 -14.86 14.37
C LEU A 188 -5.04 -16.16 14.10
N ASN A 189 -5.70 -17.30 14.02
CA ASN A 189 -5.09 -18.57 13.64
C ASN A 189 -4.87 -18.71 12.14
N ARG A 190 -5.26 -17.70 11.34
CA ARG A 190 -5.11 -17.70 9.89
C ARG A 190 -5.84 -18.86 9.20
N GLU A 191 -6.99 -19.24 9.71
CA GLU A 191 -7.80 -20.34 9.18
C GLU A 191 -8.66 -19.94 7.98
N SER A 192 -8.76 -18.61 7.70
CA SER A 192 -9.47 -18.12 6.53
C SER A 192 -8.69 -18.40 5.24
N PRO A 193 -9.32 -18.93 4.19
CA PRO A 193 -8.69 -19.05 2.87
C PRO A 193 -8.48 -17.70 2.20
N LYS A 194 -9.26 -16.68 2.58
CA LYS A 194 -9.10 -15.29 2.11
C LYS A 194 -8.06 -14.60 2.97
N SER A 195 -6.85 -14.56 2.47
CA SER A 195 -5.74 -13.86 3.12
C SER A 195 -4.99 -13.04 2.09
N ASN A 196 -4.23 -12.06 2.55
CA ASN A 196 -3.48 -11.17 1.70
C ASN A 196 -2.05 -10.95 2.24
N GLU A 197 -1.27 -10.19 1.51
CA GLU A 197 0.12 -9.84 1.83
C GLU A 197 0.28 -9.11 3.17
N ASN A 198 -0.71 -8.35 3.62
CA ASN A 198 -0.67 -7.65 4.90
C ASN A 198 -0.54 -8.64 6.08
N TYR A 199 -1.21 -9.80 5.96
CA TYR A 199 -1.20 -10.84 6.98
C TYR A 199 -0.11 -11.88 6.72
N GLU A 200 -0.02 -12.39 5.49
CA GLU A 200 0.85 -13.52 5.16
C GLU A 200 2.31 -13.14 4.94
N VAL A 201 2.58 -11.91 4.57
CA VAL A 201 3.94 -11.39 4.39
C VAL A 201 4.31 -10.42 5.51
N ALA A 202 3.61 -9.30 5.63
CA ALA A 202 4.02 -8.21 6.51
C ALA A 202 3.91 -8.59 8.00
N ALA A 203 2.73 -9.07 8.46
CA ALA A 203 2.54 -9.42 9.88
C ALA A 203 3.40 -10.63 10.29
N VAL A 204 3.50 -11.66 9.43
CA VAL A 204 4.37 -12.82 9.69
C VAL A 204 5.83 -12.42 9.78
N LEU A 205 6.30 -11.58 8.87
CA LEU A 205 7.68 -11.07 8.90
C LEU A 205 7.94 -10.20 10.14
N ALA A 206 7.01 -9.29 10.47
CA ALA A 206 7.11 -8.46 11.66
C ALA A 206 7.25 -9.31 12.95
N ALA A 207 6.40 -10.31 13.10
CA ALA A 207 6.47 -11.23 14.24
C ALA A 207 7.80 -12.01 14.28
N ARG A 208 8.26 -12.51 13.12
CA ARG A 208 9.57 -13.23 13.00
C ARG A 208 10.76 -12.35 13.38
N LEU A 209 10.70 -11.06 13.05
CA LEU A 209 11.77 -10.08 13.36
C LEU A 209 11.66 -9.48 14.76
N GLY A 210 10.65 -9.83 15.52
CA GLY A 210 10.44 -9.28 16.86
C GLY A 210 9.86 -7.87 16.87
N LEU A 211 9.31 -7.38 15.74
CA LEU A 211 8.60 -6.10 15.69
C LEU A 211 7.26 -6.19 16.44
N GLU A 212 6.81 -5.08 16.99
CA GLU A 212 5.59 -5.05 17.79
C GLU A 212 4.33 -4.72 16.97
N ARG A 213 4.48 -4.10 15.79
CA ARG A 213 3.38 -3.71 14.92
C ARG A 213 3.81 -3.57 13.46
N VAL A 214 2.83 -3.41 12.58
CA VAL A 214 2.97 -2.88 11.23
C VAL A 214 2.18 -1.58 11.12
N TYR A 215 2.38 -0.80 10.05
CA TYR A 215 1.76 0.51 9.89
C TYR A 215 0.86 0.52 8.64
N ALA A 216 -0.42 0.74 8.84
CA ALA A 216 -1.39 0.92 7.76
C ALA A 216 -1.16 2.28 7.08
N THR A 217 -1.08 2.31 5.74
CA THR A 217 -0.73 3.52 4.99
C THR A 217 -1.62 3.78 3.78
N ASP A 218 -2.62 2.97 3.54
CA ASP A 218 -3.57 3.17 2.44
C ASP A 218 -4.49 4.38 2.68
N ASP A 219 -5.07 4.89 1.61
CA ASP A 219 -6.01 6.00 1.63
C ASP A 219 -7.03 5.87 0.49
N HIS A 220 -8.29 5.74 0.83
CA HIS A 220 -9.41 5.65 -0.09
C HIS A 220 -10.26 6.93 -0.13
N THR A 221 -9.78 8.03 0.45
CA THR A 221 -10.50 9.31 0.39
C THR A 221 -10.44 9.98 -0.99
N ALA A 222 -9.57 9.47 -1.89
CA ALA A 222 -9.54 9.89 -3.29
C ALA A 222 -10.64 9.23 -4.16
N ASP A 223 -11.33 8.20 -3.66
CA ASP A 223 -12.35 7.47 -4.40
C ASP A 223 -13.53 8.38 -4.79
N ASP A 224 -13.71 9.49 -4.07
CA ASP A 224 -14.66 10.54 -4.42
C ASP A 224 -14.47 11.12 -5.85
N ILE A 225 -13.25 11.05 -6.40
CA ILE A 225 -12.97 11.46 -7.79
C ILE A 225 -13.71 10.53 -8.77
N THR A 226 -13.64 9.21 -8.51
CA THR A 226 -14.29 8.21 -9.36
C THR A 226 -15.79 8.12 -9.12
N ASP A 227 -16.23 8.28 -7.88
CA ASP A 227 -17.64 8.26 -7.50
C ASP A 227 -18.43 9.41 -8.18
N ARG A 228 -17.80 10.58 -8.33
CA ARG A 228 -18.38 11.74 -9.01
C ARG A 228 -18.26 11.70 -10.53
N ALA A 229 -17.50 10.77 -11.09
CA ALA A 229 -17.29 10.68 -12.55
C ALA A 229 -18.58 10.31 -13.32
N GLY A 230 -19.55 9.72 -12.64
CA GLY A 230 -20.85 9.39 -13.20
C GLY A 230 -20.99 7.93 -13.66
N PRO A 231 -22.22 7.51 -14.02
CA PRO A 231 -22.56 6.09 -14.17
C PRO A 231 -21.85 5.37 -15.31
N LYS A 232 -21.33 6.09 -16.31
CA LYS A 232 -20.62 5.50 -17.46
C LYS A 232 -19.12 5.31 -17.22
N PHE A 233 -18.59 5.79 -16.07
CA PHE A 233 -17.17 5.74 -15.79
C PHE A 233 -16.64 4.29 -15.74
N GLY A 234 -17.31 3.41 -15.00
CA GLY A 234 -16.92 2.00 -14.89
C GLY A 234 -16.89 1.29 -16.24
N ASP A 235 -17.92 1.47 -17.08
CA ASP A 235 -17.97 0.85 -18.42
C ASP A 235 -16.83 1.37 -19.31
N ALA A 236 -16.51 2.66 -19.24
CA ALA A 236 -15.43 3.26 -20.00
C ALA A 236 -14.05 2.67 -19.58
N LEU A 237 -13.82 2.49 -18.29
CA LEU A 237 -12.59 1.84 -17.78
C LEU A 237 -12.53 0.37 -18.21
N GLN A 238 -13.62 -0.37 -18.08
CA GLN A 238 -13.68 -1.78 -18.49
C GLN A 238 -13.37 -1.93 -19.99
N ALA A 239 -13.93 -1.05 -20.84
CA ALA A 239 -13.64 -1.02 -22.26
C ALA A 239 -12.15 -0.73 -22.54
N MET A 240 -11.54 0.19 -21.79
CA MET A 240 -10.12 0.52 -21.88
C MET A 240 -9.23 -0.67 -21.48
N TRP A 241 -9.50 -1.30 -20.34
CA TRP A 241 -8.72 -2.44 -19.84
C TRP A 241 -8.84 -3.69 -20.70
N SER A 242 -9.99 -3.89 -21.35
CA SER A 242 -10.19 -5.03 -22.26
C SER A 242 -9.26 -4.98 -23.47
N GLN A 243 -8.77 -3.81 -23.84
CA GLN A 243 -7.86 -3.60 -24.97
C GLN A 243 -6.38 -3.84 -24.59
N ILE A 244 -6.05 -3.99 -23.29
CA ILE A 244 -4.69 -4.23 -22.84
C ILE A 244 -4.23 -5.64 -23.26
N ASN A 245 -3.38 -5.68 -24.29
CA ASN A 245 -2.81 -6.91 -24.83
C ASN A 245 -1.29 -6.74 -24.97
N ILE A 246 -0.57 -6.94 -23.85
CA ILE A 246 0.88 -6.85 -23.80
C ILE A 246 1.48 -8.22 -23.46
N PRO A 247 2.72 -8.50 -23.88
CA PRO A 247 3.41 -9.76 -23.58
C PRO A 247 3.50 -10.05 -22.08
N GLU A 248 3.72 -9.00 -21.28
CA GLU A 248 3.82 -9.08 -19.82
C GLU A 248 2.54 -9.61 -19.16
N LYS A 249 1.37 -9.24 -19.66
CA LYS A 249 0.08 -9.77 -19.17
C LYS A 249 -0.04 -11.27 -19.41
N LYS A 250 0.45 -11.75 -20.57
CA LYS A 250 0.45 -13.20 -20.85
C LYS A 250 1.43 -13.95 -19.97
N GLU A 251 2.60 -13.36 -19.73
CA GLU A 251 3.62 -13.93 -18.85
C GLU A 251 3.13 -13.98 -17.40
N SER A 252 2.47 -12.93 -16.90
CA SER A 252 1.92 -12.94 -15.54
C SER A 252 0.89 -14.05 -15.34
N LEU A 253 -0.03 -14.24 -16.29
CA LEU A 253 -1.03 -15.30 -16.23
C LEU A 253 -0.41 -16.70 -16.13
N VAL A 254 0.71 -16.94 -16.83
CA VAL A 254 1.44 -18.23 -16.73
C VAL A 254 2.03 -18.42 -15.35
N LEU A 255 2.64 -17.37 -14.76
CA LEU A 255 3.22 -17.43 -13.43
C LEU A 255 2.15 -17.57 -12.35
N GLU A 256 1.04 -16.87 -12.48
CA GLU A 256 -0.11 -16.92 -11.56
C GLU A 256 -0.85 -18.27 -11.58
N ALA A 257 -0.81 -18.95 -12.73
CA ALA A 257 -1.38 -20.29 -12.86
C ALA A 257 -0.53 -21.37 -12.16
N LYS A 258 0.76 -21.08 -11.91
CA LYS A 258 1.73 -22.02 -11.37
C LYS A 258 2.26 -21.54 -10.01
N LEU A 259 1.62 -21.95 -8.93
CA LEU A 259 1.99 -21.61 -7.54
C LEU A 259 2.30 -22.86 -6.70
N ASP A 260 2.88 -23.89 -7.33
CA ASP A 260 3.02 -25.23 -6.79
C ASP A 260 4.23 -25.37 -5.83
N SER A 261 5.11 -24.36 -5.79
CA SER A 261 6.32 -24.38 -5.00
C SER A 261 6.72 -23.00 -4.48
N ALA A 262 7.60 -22.96 -3.48
CA ALA A 262 8.19 -21.72 -3.00
C ALA A 262 8.98 -20.97 -4.10
N GLN A 263 9.57 -21.70 -5.05
CA GLN A 263 10.27 -21.10 -6.18
C GLN A 263 9.30 -20.44 -7.16
N ASP A 264 8.14 -21.04 -7.43
CA ASP A 264 7.13 -20.46 -8.31
C ASP A 264 6.60 -19.15 -7.73
N LEU A 265 6.27 -19.14 -6.44
CA LEU A 265 5.81 -17.93 -5.76
C LEU A 265 6.90 -16.83 -5.74
N LEU A 266 8.15 -17.22 -5.49
CA LEU A 266 9.27 -16.28 -5.58
C LEU A 266 9.46 -15.72 -6.99
N ASN A 267 9.28 -16.53 -8.03
CA ASN A 267 9.35 -16.09 -9.42
C ASN A 267 8.22 -15.10 -9.75
N LEU A 268 7.02 -15.29 -9.20
CA LEU A 268 5.91 -14.36 -9.32
C LEU A 268 6.26 -13.01 -8.69
N TYR A 269 6.82 -13.01 -7.47
CA TYR A 269 7.29 -11.77 -6.83
C TYR A 269 8.44 -11.10 -7.61
N ARG A 270 9.38 -11.88 -8.14
CA ARG A 270 10.45 -11.34 -9.02
C ARG A 270 9.88 -10.66 -10.25
N PHE A 271 8.86 -11.24 -10.86
CA PHE A 271 8.18 -10.66 -12.02
C PHE A 271 7.55 -9.30 -11.66
N TYR A 272 6.74 -9.23 -10.59
CA TYR A 272 6.06 -8.01 -10.16
C TYR A 272 6.99 -6.96 -9.50
N ASN A 273 8.25 -7.31 -9.25
CA ASN A 273 9.28 -6.36 -8.80
C ASN A 273 10.34 -6.08 -9.88
N ASN A 274 10.15 -6.56 -11.10
CA ASN A 274 11.01 -6.25 -12.23
C ASN A 274 10.60 -4.87 -12.82
N PRO A 275 11.50 -3.86 -12.82
CA PRO A 275 11.14 -2.51 -13.26
C PRO A 275 10.65 -2.42 -14.70
N ALA A 276 11.18 -3.27 -15.62
CA ALA A 276 10.75 -3.28 -17.01
C ALA A 276 9.33 -3.83 -17.16
N LYS A 277 9.02 -4.93 -16.45
CA LYS A 277 7.68 -5.55 -16.47
C LYS A 277 6.62 -4.62 -15.90
N VAL A 278 6.89 -4.05 -14.73
CA VAL A 278 5.94 -3.12 -14.09
C VAL A 278 5.73 -1.87 -14.94
N ARG A 279 6.79 -1.32 -15.56
CA ARG A 279 6.67 -0.18 -16.48
C ARG A 279 5.77 -0.49 -17.66
N ALA A 280 5.83 -1.72 -18.23
CA ALA A 280 4.95 -2.12 -19.33
C ALA A 280 3.48 -2.11 -18.91
N PHE A 281 3.14 -2.62 -17.72
CA PHE A 281 1.77 -2.54 -17.17
C PHE A 281 1.32 -1.10 -16.97
N ILE A 282 2.13 -0.25 -16.34
CA ILE A 282 1.79 1.18 -16.11
C ILE A 282 1.57 1.90 -17.45
N ALA A 283 2.43 1.64 -18.45
CA ALA A 283 2.27 2.27 -19.76
C ALA A 283 1.00 1.81 -20.49
N ALA A 284 0.61 0.55 -20.33
CA ALA A 284 -0.59 0.00 -20.94
C ALA A 284 -1.87 0.47 -20.24
N ASP A 285 -1.88 0.54 -18.91
CA ASP A 285 -3.02 0.93 -18.08
C ASP A 285 -3.13 2.45 -17.98
N PHE A 286 -2.37 3.08 -17.11
CA PHE A 286 -2.48 4.54 -16.88
C PHE A 286 -2.03 5.37 -18.09
N GLY A 287 -1.00 4.93 -18.81
CA GLY A 287 -0.62 5.52 -20.10
C GLY A 287 -1.71 5.40 -21.17
N GLY A 288 -2.47 4.30 -21.15
CA GLY A 288 -3.69 4.12 -21.94
C GLY A 288 -4.79 5.10 -21.51
N GLY A 289 -4.98 5.25 -20.20
CA GLY A 289 -5.93 6.21 -19.61
C GLY A 289 -5.67 7.64 -20.06
N LEU A 290 -4.42 8.09 -20.05
CA LEU A 290 -4.06 9.43 -20.52
C LEU A 290 -4.39 9.66 -22.02
N LYS A 291 -4.39 8.61 -22.83
CA LYS A 291 -4.69 8.65 -24.28
C LYS A 291 -6.18 8.44 -24.58
N ASN A 292 -6.99 8.11 -23.58
CA ASN A 292 -8.42 7.88 -23.77
C ASN A 292 -9.12 9.16 -24.18
N ALA A 293 -9.79 9.10 -25.35
CA ALA A 293 -10.40 10.26 -26.00
C ALA A 293 -11.92 10.34 -25.80
N THR A 294 -12.45 9.78 -24.72
CA THR A 294 -13.87 9.99 -24.37
C THR A 294 -14.16 11.47 -24.15
N PRO A 295 -15.34 11.98 -24.54
CA PRO A 295 -15.69 13.39 -24.32
C PRO A 295 -15.59 13.82 -22.86
N GLU A 296 -15.89 12.90 -21.92
CA GLU A 296 -15.84 13.10 -20.47
C GLU A 296 -14.43 12.96 -19.90
N LEU A 297 -13.44 12.54 -20.70
CA LEU A 297 -12.05 12.33 -20.32
C LEU A 297 -11.88 11.36 -19.11
N TYR A 298 -12.67 10.30 -19.10
CA TYR A 298 -12.68 9.32 -18.00
C TYR A 298 -11.30 8.72 -17.69
N GLY A 299 -10.50 8.45 -18.70
CA GLY A 299 -9.12 7.95 -18.49
C GLY A 299 -8.24 8.93 -17.73
N ARG A 300 -8.41 10.25 -17.91
CA ARG A 300 -7.68 11.26 -17.15
C ARG A 300 -8.19 11.37 -15.70
N GLN A 301 -9.49 11.20 -15.46
CA GLN A 301 -10.06 11.16 -14.11
C GLN A 301 -9.54 9.93 -13.35
N TYR A 302 -9.48 8.78 -14.03
CA TYR A 302 -8.86 7.55 -13.49
C TYR A 302 -7.40 7.76 -13.08
N VAL A 303 -6.60 8.39 -13.93
CA VAL A 303 -5.19 8.69 -13.61
C VAL A 303 -5.10 9.67 -12.43
N ALA A 304 -5.94 10.72 -12.39
CA ALA A 304 -5.95 11.68 -11.30
C ALA A 304 -6.30 11.03 -9.94
N TRP A 305 -7.29 10.13 -9.92
CA TRP A 305 -7.61 9.31 -8.75
C TRP A 305 -6.39 8.51 -8.27
N TRP A 306 -5.76 7.78 -9.19
CA TRP A 306 -4.61 6.93 -8.89
C TRP A 306 -3.42 7.70 -8.35
N GLU A 307 -3.07 8.82 -8.98
CA GLU A 307 -1.98 9.68 -8.52
C GLU A 307 -2.27 10.26 -7.14
N THR A 308 -3.49 10.74 -6.90
CA THR A 308 -3.91 11.30 -5.60
C THR A 308 -3.81 10.24 -4.50
N ARG A 309 -4.31 9.03 -4.73
CA ARG A 309 -4.19 7.92 -3.77
C ARG A 309 -2.73 7.60 -3.46
N ASN A 310 -1.89 7.45 -4.48
CA ASN A 310 -0.46 7.17 -4.29
C ASN A 310 0.26 8.27 -3.50
N LEU A 311 -0.01 9.55 -3.76
CA LEU A 311 0.57 10.67 -3.00
C LEU A 311 0.18 10.61 -1.52
N ARG A 312 -1.09 10.33 -1.20
CA ARG A 312 -1.57 10.18 0.18
C ARG A 312 -0.92 8.99 0.87
N MET A 313 -0.87 7.85 0.21
CA MET A 313 -0.20 6.66 0.73
C MET A 313 1.28 6.91 1.02
N VAL A 314 1.99 7.59 0.12
CA VAL A 314 3.41 7.91 0.32
C VAL A 314 3.61 8.92 1.45
N ALA A 315 2.69 9.88 1.64
CA ALA A 315 2.70 10.77 2.80
C ALA A 315 2.51 9.98 4.11
N ASN A 316 1.61 8.99 4.13
CA ASN A 316 1.40 8.11 5.28
C ASN A 316 2.64 7.26 5.57
N ILE A 317 3.29 6.70 4.53
CA ILE A 317 4.57 5.98 4.68
C ILE A 317 5.63 6.90 5.29
N ARG A 318 5.75 8.13 4.79
CA ARG A 318 6.71 9.11 5.33
C ARG A 318 6.45 9.42 6.80
N SER A 319 5.19 9.53 7.20
CA SER A 319 4.77 9.73 8.59
C SER A 319 5.17 8.55 9.48
N ALA A 320 5.05 7.31 9.00
CA ALA A 320 5.38 6.11 9.78
C ALA A 320 6.85 6.05 10.21
N PHE A 321 7.77 6.60 9.44
CA PHE A 321 9.19 6.64 9.80
C PHE A 321 9.73 8.05 10.14
N GLY A 322 8.89 9.07 10.18
CA GLY A 322 9.29 10.45 10.40
C GLY A 322 10.12 10.70 11.65
N ASN A 323 9.83 9.96 12.71
CA ASN A 323 10.54 10.02 13.99
C ASN A 323 11.67 8.98 14.12
N HIS A 324 12.02 8.28 13.03
CA HIS A 324 13.02 7.20 13.01
C HIS A 324 14.05 7.44 11.89
N PRO A 325 14.81 8.56 11.91
CA PRO A 325 15.80 8.83 10.87
C PRO A 325 16.87 7.74 10.82
N GLY A 326 17.20 7.31 9.60
CA GLY A 326 18.16 6.23 9.37
C GLY A 326 17.61 4.81 9.49
N ALA A 327 16.30 4.65 9.73
CA ALA A 327 15.62 3.35 9.79
C ALA A 327 15.63 2.62 8.44
N LYS A 328 15.46 1.31 8.50
CA LYS A 328 15.14 0.47 7.34
C LYS A 328 13.63 0.23 7.30
N VAL A 329 13.00 0.65 6.22
CA VAL A 329 11.56 0.56 6.01
C VAL A 329 11.26 -0.43 4.90
N LEU A 330 10.35 -1.36 5.15
CA LEU A 330 9.75 -2.22 4.13
C LEU A 330 8.31 -1.76 3.90
N SER A 331 7.98 -1.36 2.67
CA SER A 331 6.60 -1.07 2.27
C SER A 331 6.07 -2.20 1.41
N VAL A 332 5.04 -2.90 1.88
CA VAL A 332 4.36 -3.98 1.15
C VAL A 332 3.08 -3.43 0.56
N VAL A 333 2.97 -3.47 -0.77
CA VAL A 333 1.90 -2.78 -1.52
C VAL A 333 1.60 -3.51 -2.82
N GLY A 334 0.42 -3.35 -3.40
CA GLY A 334 0.11 -3.84 -4.74
C GLY A 334 1.12 -3.36 -5.78
N SER A 335 1.50 -4.24 -6.68
CA SER A 335 2.60 -4.01 -7.63
C SER A 335 2.44 -2.77 -8.51
N SER A 336 1.20 -2.36 -8.79
CA SER A 336 0.90 -1.16 -9.57
C SER A 336 1.24 0.15 -8.84
N HIS A 337 1.24 0.15 -7.51
CA HIS A 337 1.66 1.29 -6.68
C HIS A 337 3.17 1.48 -6.67
N LYS A 338 3.92 0.36 -6.75
CA LYS A 338 5.37 0.37 -6.55
C LYS A 338 6.13 1.43 -7.36
N PRO A 339 5.95 1.60 -8.68
CA PRO A 339 6.72 2.61 -9.44
C PRO A 339 6.39 4.05 -9.02
N TYR A 340 5.16 4.32 -8.59
CA TYR A 340 4.77 5.62 -8.03
C TYR A 340 5.44 5.85 -6.67
N PHE A 341 5.43 4.83 -5.81
CA PHE A 341 6.08 4.90 -4.51
C PHE A 341 7.60 5.10 -4.67
N ASP A 342 8.25 4.32 -5.55
CA ASP A 342 9.68 4.48 -5.84
C ASP A 342 9.97 5.93 -6.28
N ALA A 343 9.16 6.47 -7.22
CA ALA A 343 9.37 7.82 -7.74
C ALA A 343 9.17 8.91 -6.66
N TYR A 344 8.06 8.84 -5.90
CA TYR A 344 7.75 9.87 -4.90
C TYR A 344 8.66 9.81 -3.68
N LEU A 345 9.03 8.61 -3.23
CA LEU A 345 9.98 8.43 -2.13
C LEU A 345 11.40 8.87 -2.55
N GLU A 346 11.80 8.64 -3.82
CA GLU A 346 13.09 9.09 -4.34
C GLU A 346 13.24 10.62 -4.29
N MET A 347 12.14 11.37 -4.37
CA MET A 347 12.15 12.83 -4.23
C MET A 347 12.40 13.32 -2.80
N MET A 348 12.32 12.45 -1.77
CA MET A 348 12.53 12.83 -0.38
C MET A 348 14.02 12.98 -0.05
N HIS A 349 14.39 14.04 0.69
CA HIS A 349 15.77 14.44 0.95
C HIS A 349 16.61 13.36 1.64
N GLU A 350 16.05 12.65 2.62
CA GLU A 350 16.78 11.67 3.45
C GLU A 350 16.52 10.21 3.06
N VAL A 351 15.74 9.97 2.01
CA VAL A 351 15.35 8.61 1.61
C VAL A 351 16.31 8.05 0.57
N GLN A 352 16.75 6.83 0.81
CA GLN A 352 17.49 6.00 -0.14
C GLN A 352 16.66 4.76 -0.49
N LEU A 353 16.31 4.63 -1.75
CA LEU A 353 15.57 3.45 -2.22
C LEU A 353 16.48 2.22 -2.29
N VAL A 354 15.96 1.09 -1.83
CA VAL A 354 16.57 -0.22 -1.93
C VAL A 354 15.95 -1.00 -3.08
N ASN A 355 16.78 -1.57 -3.93
CA ASN A 355 16.32 -2.29 -5.12
C ASN A 355 15.75 -3.67 -4.74
N SER A 356 14.42 -3.80 -4.73
CA SER A 356 13.72 -5.06 -4.43
C SER A 356 14.07 -6.20 -5.40
N ALA A 357 14.29 -5.91 -6.69
CA ALA A 357 14.67 -6.91 -7.66
C ALA A 357 16.05 -7.54 -7.37
N LYS A 358 16.97 -6.79 -6.74
CA LYS A 358 18.25 -7.34 -6.28
C LYS A 358 18.09 -8.22 -5.05
N LEU A 359 17.24 -7.81 -4.11
CA LEU A 359 16.97 -8.58 -2.89
C LEU A 359 16.30 -9.92 -3.18
N LEU A 360 15.43 -9.96 -4.16
CA LEU A 360 14.67 -11.16 -4.53
C LEU A 360 15.47 -12.18 -5.38
N LYS A 361 16.67 -11.86 -5.81
CA LYS A 361 17.54 -12.82 -6.49
C LYS A 361 17.96 -13.96 -5.58
#